data_d6c77c75c7cc8b38cc513fac57ecf390
#
_entry.id   d6c77c75c7cc8b38cc513fac57ecf390
#
_cell.length_a   1.000
_cell.length_b   1.000
_cell.length_c   1.000
_cell.angle_alpha   90.00
_cell.angle_beta   90.00
_cell.angle_gamma   90.00
#
_symmetry.space_group_name_H-M   'P 1'
#
loop_
_entity.id
_entity.type
_entity.pdbx_description
1 polymer ?
#
loop_
_entity_poly.entity_id
_entity_poly.type
_entity_poly.pdbx_seq_one_letter_code
_entity_poly.pdbx_strand_id
1 'polypeptide(L)'
;MILNTERLLLRPWNESDAESLYEYAKDPRVGPVAGWPVHTGVENSREIIRTVLSAPETYAVCLKGDDRPVGCVGLSTGERSNLVLPEDEGEIGYWIGVPFWGQGLIPEAVREVIRRAFAELDLTTLWCGYFDGNEQSRRVQEKCGFRYHHTCRDIHWRAMDDIRTEHITRLTREEWEAGTASERKDA
;
A
#
# COMPACT_ATOMS: atom_id res chain seq x y z
N MET A 1 10.10 1.60 -12.75
CA MET A 1 9.68 0.26 -13.26
C MET A 1 8.17 0.25 -13.42
N ILE A 2 7.63 -0.61 -14.29
CA ILE A 2 6.18 -0.81 -14.47
C ILE A 2 5.88 -2.26 -14.16
N LEU A 3 4.85 -2.52 -13.34
CA LEU A 3 4.37 -3.85 -13.01
C LEU A 3 2.98 -4.04 -13.61
N ASN A 4 2.68 -5.25 -14.07
CA ASN A 4 1.43 -5.58 -14.72
C ASN A 4 0.75 -6.73 -13.99
N THR A 5 -0.54 -6.59 -13.70
CA THR A 5 -1.38 -7.65 -13.17
C THR A 5 -2.47 -8.03 -14.21
N GLU A 6 -3.47 -8.77 -13.82
CA GLU A 6 -4.59 -9.08 -14.71
C GLU A 6 -5.37 -7.83 -15.13
N ARG A 7 -5.73 -6.97 -14.16
CA ARG A 7 -6.60 -5.79 -14.36
C ARG A 7 -5.88 -4.46 -14.21
N LEU A 8 -4.63 -4.46 -13.66
CA LEU A 8 -3.95 -3.23 -13.24
C LEU A 8 -2.64 -3.01 -13.97
N LEU A 9 -2.31 -1.74 -14.14
CA LEU A 9 -1.00 -1.21 -14.45
C LEU A 9 -0.49 -0.47 -13.20
N LEU A 10 0.64 -0.91 -12.65
CA LEU A 10 1.31 -0.25 -11.54
C LEU A 10 2.53 0.48 -12.10
N ARG A 11 2.52 1.80 -12.09
CA ARG A 11 3.56 2.62 -12.69
C ARG A 11 4.06 3.71 -11.72
N PRO A 12 5.24 4.28 -11.96
CA PRO A 12 5.64 5.48 -11.22
C PRO A 12 4.61 6.60 -11.33
N TRP A 13 4.50 7.39 -10.28
CA TRP A 13 3.70 8.60 -10.29
C TRP A 13 4.33 9.68 -11.17
N ASN A 14 3.51 10.48 -11.84
CA ASN A 14 3.89 11.66 -12.57
C ASN A 14 3.20 12.91 -12.00
N GLU A 15 3.82 14.07 -12.06
CA GLU A 15 3.20 15.31 -11.58
C GLU A 15 1.89 15.65 -12.33
N SER A 16 1.73 15.16 -13.57
CA SER A 16 0.49 15.26 -14.34
C SER A 16 -0.69 14.46 -13.74
N ASP A 17 -0.42 13.53 -12.79
CA ASP A 17 -1.44 12.75 -12.11
C ASP A 17 -2.12 13.53 -10.95
N ALA A 18 -1.71 14.77 -10.71
CA ALA A 18 -2.14 15.55 -9.56
C ALA A 18 -3.66 15.76 -9.48
N GLU A 19 -4.34 15.89 -10.62
CA GLU A 19 -5.81 16.02 -10.69
C GLU A 19 -6.47 14.71 -10.26
N SER A 20 -6.01 13.56 -10.79
CA SER A 20 -6.53 12.25 -10.43
C SER A 20 -6.25 11.92 -8.96
N LEU A 21 -5.07 12.25 -8.46
CA LEU A 21 -4.75 12.10 -7.03
C LEU A 21 -5.70 12.94 -6.18
N TYR A 22 -5.88 14.22 -6.51
CA TYR A 22 -6.77 15.11 -5.75
C TYR A 22 -8.22 14.62 -5.76
N GLU A 23 -8.69 14.09 -6.87
CA GLU A 23 -10.06 13.56 -6.98
C GLU A 23 -10.41 12.61 -5.84
N TYR A 24 -9.50 11.71 -5.48
CA TYR A 24 -9.72 10.71 -4.43
C TYR A 24 -9.14 11.11 -3.07
N ALA A 25 -8.01 11.80 -3.06
CA ALA A 25 -7.32 12.18 -1.83
C ALA A 25 -8.01 13.31 -1.04
N LYS A 26 -8.94 14.04 -1.64
CA LYS A 26 -9.81 15.01 -0.95
C LYS A 26 -10.94 14.37 -0.15
N ASP A 27 -11.23 13.06 -0.37
CA ASP A 27 -12.29 12.36 0.35
C ASP A 27 -11.80 11.96 1.74
N PRO A 28 -12.48 12.42 2.83
CA PRO A 28 -12.07 12.13 4.20
C PRO A 28 -12.13 10.64 4.58
N ARG A 29 -12.79 9.82 3.77
CA ARG A 29 -12.83 8.38 3.95
C ARG A 29 -11.56 7.67 3.45
N VAL A 30 -10.69 8.36 2.70
CA VAL A 30 -9.47 7.80 2.11
C VAL A 30 -8.24 8.13 2.96
N GLY A 31 -7.81 9.38 2.98
CA GLY A 31 -6.59 9.82 3.65
C GLY A 31 -6.56 9.57 5.16
N PRO A 32 -7.51 10.09 5.92
CA PRO A 32 -7.53 9.95 7.38
C PRO A 32 -7.53 8.51 7.88
N VAL A 33 -8.18 7.61 7.15
CA VAL A 33 -8.21 6.17 7.47
C VAL A 33 -6.87 5.51 7.15
N ALA A 34 -6.12 6.05 6.19
CA ALA A 34 -4.78 5.60 5.81
C ALA A 34 -3.64 6.35 6.55
N GLY A 35 -3.98 7.32 7.43
CA GLY A 35 -3.03 8.01 8.30
C GLY A 35 -2.44 9.30 7.73
N TRP A 36 -3.07 9.92 6.72
CA TRP A 36 -2.64 11.19 6.14
C TRP A 36 -3.84 12.15 5.95
N PRO A 37 -3.61 13.48 6.03
CA PRO A 37 -4.68 14.46 5.93
C PRO A 37 -5.26 14.54 4.52
N VAL A 38 -6.52 14.93 4.41
CA VAL A 38 -7.15 15.19 3.10
C VAL A 38 -6.34 16.23 2.32
N HIS A 39 -6.23 16.01 1.01
CA HIS A 39 -5.57 16.98 0.15
C HIS A 39 -6.44 18.22 -0.05
N THR A 40 -5.82 19.39 -0.04
CA THR A 40 -6.51 20.69 -0.06
C THR A 40 -6.67 21.27 -1.46
N GLY A 41 -6.04 20.66 -2.47
CA GLY A 41 -6.10 21.11 -3.85
C GLY A 41 -5.17 20.31 -4.77
N VAL A 42 -5.27 20.55 -6.08
CA VAL A 42 -4.44 19.88 -7.09
C VAL A 42 -2.96 20.20 -6.89
N GLU A 43 -2.63 21.44 -6.51
CA GLU A 43 -1.23 21.81 -6.27
C GLU A 43 -0.63 21.13 -5.03
N ASN A 44 -1.42 20.98 -3.97
CA ASN A 44 -1.02 20.18 -2.82
C ASN A 44 -0.79 18.71 -3.23
N SER A 45 -1.67 18.13 -4.05
CA SER A 45 -1.49 16.78 -4.59
C SER A 45 -0.21 16.67 -5.43
N ARG A 46 0.10 17.68 -6.26
CA ARG A 46 1.34 17.72 -7.04
C ARG A 46 2.57 17.72 -6.17
N GLU A 47 2.56 18.51 -5.10
CA GLU A 47 3.66 18.52 -4.12
C GLU A 47 3.83 17.16 -3.43
N ILE A 48 2.74 16.50 -3.04
CA ILE A 48 2.79 15.15 -2.45
C ILE A 48 3.33 14.11 -3.46
N ILE A 49 2.98 14.21 -4.75
CA ILE A 49 3.60 13.37 -5.77
C ILE A 49 5.11 13.58 -5.77
N ARG A 50 5.56 14.83 -5.82
CA ARG A 50 6.98 15.19 -5.91
C ARG A 50 7.79 14.75 -4.69
N THR A 51 7.25 14.91 -3.49
CA THR A 51 7.99 14.74 -2.24
C THR A 51 7.81 13.36 -1.58
N VAL A 52 6.69 12.68 -1.85
CA VAL A 52 6.33 11.42 -1.20
C VAL A 52 6.16 10.28 -2.20
N LEU A 53 5.29 10.47 -3.20
CA LEU A 53 4.88 9.38 -4.09
C LEU A 53 5.89 9.08 -5.21
N SER A 54 6.87 9.95 -5.46
CA SER A 54 7.99 9.71 -6.38
C SER A 54 9.08 8.80 -5.80
N ALA A 55 8.92 8.33 -4.56
CA ALA A 55 9.86 7.41 -3.94
C ALA A 55 9.97 6.08 -4.71
N PRO A 56 11.15 5.43 -4.73
CA PRO A 56 11.30 4.10 -5.30
C PRO A 56 10.27 3.11 -4.74
N GLU A 57 9.86 2.16 -5.58
CA GLU A 57 8.86 1.12 -5.24
C GLU A 57 7.50 1.68 -4.78
N THR A 58 7.17 2.92 -5.16
CA THR A 58 5.86 3.54 -4.93
C THR A 58 5.14 3.70 -6.27
N TYR A 59 3.98 3.07 -6.39
CA TYR A 59 3.28 2.93 -7.66
C TYR A 59 1.89 3.55 -7.63
N ALA A 60 1.58 4.31 -8.66
CA ALA A 60 0.22 4.65 -9.03
C ALA A 60 -0.50 3.38 -9.50
N VAL A 61 -1.68 3.12 -8.95
CA VAL A 61 -2.54 2.00 -9.36
C VAL A 61 -3.51 2.52 -10.42
N CYS A 62 -3.37 2.03 -11.66
CA CYS A 62 -4.22 2.38 -12.79
C CYS A 62 -4.97 1.15 -13.29
N LEU A 63 -6.20 1.33 -13.76
CA LEU A 63 -6.92 0.25 -14.45
C LEU A 63 -6.34 0.08 -15.87
N LYS A 64 -6.22 -1.15 -16.35
CA LYS A 64 -5.82 -1.39 -17.75
C LYS A 64 -6.81 -0.73 -18.71
N GLY A 65 -6.26 0.04 -19.63
CA GLY A 65 -7.06 0.83 -20.59
C GLY A 65 -7.42 2.23 -20.12
N ASP A 66 -7.16 2.58 -18.86
CA ASP A 66 -7.25 3.95 -18.33
C ASP A 66 -5.99 4.25 -17.51
N ASP A 67 -5.13 5.15 -17.98
CA ASP A 67 -3.86 5.47 -17.33
C ASP A 67 -4.02 6.39 -16.11
N ARG A 68 -5.23 6.80 -15.74
CA ARG A 68 -5.48 7.64 -14.59
C ARG A 68 -5.36 6.83 -13.27
N PRO A 69 -4.52 7.30 -12.32
CA PRO A 69 -4.42 6.67 -11.02
C PRO A 69 -5.74 6.67 -10.25
N VAL A 70 -6.10 5.53 -9.72
CA VAL A 70 -7.26 5.34 -8.83
C VAL A 70 -6.85 5.01 -7.39
N GLY A 71 -5.55 4.78 -7.16
CA GLY A 71 -4.98 4.43 -5.87
C GLY A 71 -3.47 4.40 -5.90
N CYS A 72 -2.89 3.92 -4.82
CA CYS A 72 -1.45 3.75 -4.63
C CYS A 72 -1.14 2.43 -3.93
N VAL A 73 -0.03 1.83 -4.28
CA VAL A 73 0.62 0.76 -3.53
C VAL A 73 2.12 1.05 -3.46
N GLY A 74 2.73 0.87 -2.31
CA GLY A 74 4.15 1.14 -2.12
C GLY A 74 4.82 0.10 -1.23
N LEU A 75 6.13 -0.05 -1.44
CA LEU A 75 7.04 -0.81 -0.60
C LEU A 75 8.09 0.15 -0.05
N SER A 76 8.15 0.31 1.24
CA SER A 76 9.11 1.14 1.96
C SER A 76 10.13 0.28 2.69
N THR A 77 11.41 0.63 2.58
CA THR A 77 12.52 -0.04 3.27
C THR A 77 13.37 1.00 4.02
N GLY A 78 14.08 0.58 5.06
CA GLY A 78 14.96 1.44 5.86
C GLY A 78 14.23 2.66 6.44
N GLU A 79 14.81 3.83 6.35
CA GLU A 79 14.29 5.08 6.94
C GLU A 79 12.95 5.57 6.35
N ARG A 80 12.51 4.99 5.24
CA ARG A 80 11.21 5.33 4.62
C ARG A 80 10.04 4.53 5.20
N SER A 81 10.32 3.48 5.95
CA SER A 81 9.28 2.74 6.68
C SER A 81 8.86 3.52 7.92
N ASN A 82 7.58 3.40 8.30
CA ASN A 82 7.10 3.87 9.59
C ASN A 82 7.57 2.96 10.73
N LEU A 83 8.00 1.73 10.38
CA LEU A 83 8.54 0.75 11.31
C LEU A 83 10.07 0.79 11.29
N VAL A 84 10.70 0.53 12.41
CA VAL A 84 12.16 0.33 12.48
C VAL A 84 12.43 -1.12 12.05
N LEU A 85 12.87 -1.28 10.80
CA LEU A 85 13.05 -2.58 10.16
C LEU A 85 14.52 -2.84 9.80
N PRO A 86 14.97 -4.12 9.79
CA PRO A 86 16.21 -4.53 9.14
C PRO A 86 16.25 -4.16 7.66
N GLU A 87 17.46 -4.16 7.06
CA GLU A 87 17.65 -3.76 5.66
C GLU A 87 17.00 -4.73 4.65
N ASP A 88 16.84 -5.99 5.04
CA ASP A 88 16.23 -7.05 4.25
C ASP A 88 14.71 -7.22 4.50
N GLU A 89 14.10 -6.26 5.18
CA GLU A 89 12.65 -6.23 5.45
C GLU A 89 12.01 -4.98 4.85
N GLY A 90 10.70 -5.04 4.60
CA GLY A 90 9.97 -3.92 4.03
C GLY A 90 8.55 -3.79 4.55
N GLU A 91 8.01 -2.57 4.46
CA GLU A 91 6.63 -2.25 4.82
C GLU A 91 5.82 -1.96 3.57
N ILE A 92 4.67 -2.60 3.43
CA ILE A 92 3.71 -2.33 2.36
C ILE A 92 2.62 -1.39 2.85
N GLY A 93 2.43 -0.28 2.10
CA GLY A 93 1.34 0.66 2.28
C GLY A 93 0.49 0.78 1.02
N TYR A 94 -0.79 1.11 1.18
CA TYR A 94 -1.71 1.28 0.05
C TYR A 94 -2.93 2.12 0.42
N TRP A 95 -3.57 2.67 -0.61
CA TRP A 95 -4.90 3.26 -0.57
C TRP A 95 -5.56 3.18 -1.94
N ILE A 96 -6.87 3.33 -2.00
CA ILE A 96 -7.64 3.40 -3.25
C ILE A 96 -8.87 4.27 -3.06
N GLY A 97 -9.27 4.94 -4.13
CA GLY A 97 -10.46 5.77 -4.17
C GLY A 97 -11.74 5.01 -3.84
N VAL A 98 -12.67 5.65 -3.14
CA VAL A 98 -13.94 5.06 -2.68
C VAL A 98 -14.73 4.33 -3.78
N PRO A 99 -14.84 4.84 -5.03
CA PRO A 99 -15.56 4.15 -6.10
C PRO A 99 -15.03 2.76 -6.45
N PHE A 100 -13.79 2.45 -6.04
CA PHE A 100 -13.09 1.19 -6.36
C PHE A 100 -13.03 0.21 -5.18
N TRP A 101 -13.67 0.54 -4.06
CA TRP A 101 -13.72 -0.32 -2.89
C TRP A 101 -14.50 -1.62 -3.18
N GLY A 102 -14.11 -2.69 -2.51
CA GLY A 102 -14.79 -4.00 -2.61
C GLY A 102 -14.54 -4.78 -3.90
N GLN A 103 -13.80 -4.24 -4.86
CA GLN A 103 -13.56 -4.86 -6.17
C GLN A 103 -12.32 -5.77 -6.22
N GLY A 104 -11.58 -5.91 -5.12
CA GLY A 104 -10.39 -6.76 -5.05
C GLY A 104 -9.15 -6.20 -5.76
N LEU A 105 -9.16 -4.92 -6.18
CA LEU A 105 -8.05 -4.30 -6.91
C LEU A 105 -6.80 -4.14 -6.03
N ILE A 106 -6.95 -3.69 -4.78
CA ILE A 106 -5.81 -3.53 -3.86
C ILE A 106 -5.16 -4.88 -3.51
N PRO A 107 -5.90 -5.95 -3.15
CA PRO A 107 -5.28 -7.27 -3.01
C PRO A 107 -4.50 -7.73 -4.23
N GLU A 108 -4.96 -7.42 -5.44
CA GLU A 108 -4.26 -7.73 -6.69
C GLU A 108 -2.94 -6.95 -6.81
N ALA A 109 -2.97 -5.63 -6.57
CA ALA A 109 -1.78 -4.78 -6.58
C ALA A 109 -0.76 -5.20 -5.50
N VAL A 110 -1.22 -5.46 -4.28
CA VAL A 110 -0.38 -5.87 -3.16
C VAL A 110 0.31 -7.20 -3.44
N ARG A 111 -0.39 -8.20 -4.00
CA ARG A 111 0.24 -9.49 -4.36
C ARG A 111 1.37 -9.32 -5.37
N GLU A 112 1.24 -8.42 -6.33
CA GLU A 112 2.32 -8.16 -7.29
C GLU A 112 3.53 -7.48 -6.63
N VAL A 113 3.30 -6.55 -5.69
CA VAL A 113 4.37 -5.93 -4.90
C VAL A 113 5.04 -6.96 -3.98
N ILE A 114 4.29 -7.87 -3.36
CA ILE A 114 4.83 -8.99 -2.57
C ILE A 114 5.71 -9.89 -3.45
N ARG A 115 5.23 -10.27 -4.65
CA ARG A 115 6.01 -11.06 -5.60
C ARG A 115 7.33 -10.37 -5.93
N ARG A 116 7.28 -9.08 -6.25
CA ARG A 116 8.47 -8.29 -6.55
C ARG A 116 9.43 -8.23 -5.35
N ALA A 117 8.92 -7.98 -4.16
CA ALA A 117 9.72 -7.88 -2.94
C ALA A 117 10.51 -9.16 -2.66
N PHE A 118 9.86 -10.32 -2.75
CA PHE A 118 10.49 -11.60 -2.46
C PHE A 118 11.28 -12.18 -3.64
N ALA A 119 10.78 -12.04 -4.88
CA ALA A 119 11.40 -12.68 -6.04
C ALA A 119 12.48 -11.83 -6.71
N GLU A 120 12.45 -10.49 -6.57
CA GLU A 120 13.32 -9.58 -7.32
C GLU A 120 14.18 -8.68 -6.43
N LEU A 121 13.69 -8.32 -5.22
CA LEU A 121 14.39 -7.43 -4.30
C LEU A 121 15.05 -8.15 -3.13
N ASP A 122 14.91 -9.47 -3.09
CA ASP A 122 15.54 -10.36 -2.10
C ASP A 122 15.21 -10.06 -0.64
N LEU A 123 14.03 -9.46 -0.38
CA LEU A 123 13.57 -9.25 0.98
C LEU A 123 13.17 -10.57 1.63
N THR A 124 13.28 -10.63 2.96
CA THR A 124 12.97 -11.84 3.76
C THR A 124 11.62 -11.76 4.45
N THR A 125 11.19 -10.54 4.79
CA THR A 125 9.97 -10.30 5.56
C THR A 125 9.28 -9.02 5.10
N LEU A 126 7.95 -9.09 4.99
CA LEU A 126 7.10 -7.94 4.70
C LEU A 126 6.16 -7.66 5.87
N TRP A 127 6.03 -6.39 6.18
CA TRP A 127 5.16 -5.86 7.22
C TRP A 127 4.06 -5.01 6.61
N CYS A 128 2.93 -4.94 7.29
CA CYS A 128 1.84 -4.04 6.93
C CYS A 128 1.07 -3.67 8.19
N GLY A 129 0.68 -2.39 8.31
CA GLY A 129 -0.13 -1.90 9.41
C GLY A 129 -1.56 -1.56 9.00
N TYR A 130 -2.49 -1.61 9.94
CA TYR A 130 -3.82 -1.02 9.81
C TYR A 130 -4.25 -0.42 11.15
N PHE A 131 -4.91 0.73 11.10
CA PHE A 131 -5.44 1.36 12.31
C PHE A 131 -6.68 0.65 12.82
N ASP A 132 -6.88 0.72 14.13
CA ASP A 132 -8.06 0.15 14.78
C ASP A 132 -9.34 0.67 14.11
N GLY A 133 -10.28 -0.24 13.83
CA GLY A 133 -11.51 0.05 13.09
C GLY A 133 -11.38 0.01 11.56
N ASN A 134 -10.17 -0.07 10.97
CA ASN A 134 -9.98 -0.20 9.53
C ASN A 134 -10.08 -1.66 9.06
N GLU A 135 -11.28 -2.22 9.17
CA GLU A 135 -11.57 -3.60 8.76
C GLU A 135 -11.31 -3.89 7.27
N GLN A 136 -11.39 -2.86 6.42
CA GLN A 136 -11.11 -3.01 4.99
C GLN A 136 -9.63 -3.32 4.76
N SER A 137 -8.73 -2.57 5.41
CA SER A 137 -7.30 -2.81 5.33
C SER A 137 -6.93 -4.17 5.94
N ARG A 138 -7.49 -4.54 7.09
CA ARG A 138 -7.31 -5.86 7.69
C ARG A 138 -7.62 -6.98 6.70
N ARG A 139 -8.78 -6.92 6.02
CA ARG A 139 -9.20 -7.93 5.04
C ARG A 139 -8.31 -7.98 3.80
N VAL A 140 -7.73 -6.86 3.37
CA VAL A 140 -6.74 -6.84 2.29
C VAL A 140 -5.51 -7.63 2.71
N GLN A 141 -4.98 -7.37 3.89
CA GLN A 141 -3.79 -8.02 4.42
C GLN A 141 -4.00 -9.53 4.57
N GLU A 142 -5.12 -9.95 5.17
CA GLU A 142 -5.49 -11.37 5.30
C GLU A 142 -5.57 -12.08 3.92
N LYS A 143 -6.19 -11.44 2.92
CA LYS A 143 -6.28 -11.96 1.54
C LYS A 143 -4.93 -12.06 0.82
N CYS A 144 -3.94 -11.30 1.26
CA CYS A 144 -2.58 -11.32 0.73
C CYS A 144 -1.63 -12.22 1.53
N GLY A 145 -2.14 -12.94 2.53
CA GLY A 145 -1.37 -13.90 3.32
C GLY A 145 -0.69 -13.34 4.56
N PHE A 146 -0.85 -12.05 4.84
CA PHE A 146 -0.34 -11.46 6.07
C PHE A 146 -1.06 -12.02 7.30
N ARG A 147 -0.29 -12.24 8.37
CA ARG A 147 -0.80 -12.73 9.65
C ARG A 147 -0.55 -11.70 10.74
N TYR A 148 -1.51 -11.57 11.66
CA TYR A 148 -1.36 -10.70 12.81
C TYR A 148 -0.10 -11.03 13.60
N HIS A 149 0.65 -10.00 13.98
CA HIS A 149 1.87 -10.12 14.78
C HIS A 149 1.72 -9.44 16.14
N HIS A 150 1.42 -8.13 16.19
CA HIS A 150 1.24 -7.38 17.43
C HIS A 150 0.41 -6.12 17.23
N THR A 151 0.12 -5.45 18.35
CA THR A 151 -0.60 -4.17 18.36
C THR A 151 0.23 -3.11 19.08
N CYS A 152 0.42 -1.98 18.44
CA CYS A 152 0.97 -0.77 19.02
C CYS A 152 -0.17 0.14 19.47
N ARG A 153 -0.17 0.55 20.74
CA ARG A 153 -1.21 1.40 21.32
C ARG A 153 -0.65 2.78 21.64
N ASP A 154 -1.55 3.76 21.70
CA ASP A 154 -1.23 5.12 22.12
C ASP A 154 -0.08 5.75 21.29
N ILE A 155 -0.05 5.46 19.98
CA ILE A 155 0.94 6.01 19.06
C ILE A 155 0.54 7.45 18.71
N HIS A 156 1.42 8.41 18.99
CA HIS A 156 1.26 9.76 18.44
C HIS A 156 1.56 9.76 16.95
N TRP A 157 0.50 9.78 16.12
CA TRP A 157 0.60 9.78 14.66
C TRP A 157 0.82 11.19 14.14
N ARG A 158 2.08 11.52 13.86
CA ARG A 158 2.51 12.89 13.55
C ARG A 158 1.79 13.52 12.37
N ALA A 159 1.49 12.74 11.32
CA ALA A 159 0.87 13.26 10.10
C ALA A 159 -0.56 13.78 10.35
N MET A 160 -1.24 13.28 11.38
CA MET A 160 -2.62 13.63 11.73
C MET A 160 -2.73 14.36 13.07
N ASP A 161 -1.61 14.45 13.82
CA ASP A 161 -1.54 15.02 15.17
C ASP A 161 -2.59 14.41 16.11
N ASP A 162 -2.77 13.09 16.01
CA ASP A 162 -3.71 12.33 16.84
C ASP A 162 -3.05 11.11 17.51
N ILE A 163 -3.78 10.45 18.41
CA ILE A 163 -3.35 9.20 19.06
C ILE A 163 -4.07 8.04 18.42
N ARG A 164 -3.31 7.04 17.98
CA ARG A 164 -3.85 5.86 17.28
C ARG A 164 -3.42 4.55 17.91
N THR A 165 -4.19 3.53 17.64
CA THR A 165 -3.83 2.13 17.81
C THR A 165 -3.62 1.53 16.44
N GLU A 166 -2.49 0.88 16.22
CA GLU A 166 -2.14 0.23 14.98
C GLU A 166 -1.90 -1.26 15.22
N HIS A 167 -2.49 -2.07 14.35
CA HIS A 167 -2.30 -3.52 14.32
C HIS A 167 -1.29 -3.85 13.23
N ILE A 168 -0.22 -4.53 13.62
CA ILE A 168 0.88 -4.90 12.72
C ILE A 168 0.72 -6.36 12.31
N THR A 169 0.82 -6.60 11.02
CA THR A 169 0.81 -7.92 10.40
C THR A 169 2.13 -8.19 9.69
N ARG A 170 2.43 -9.46 9.49
CA ARG A 170 3.69 -9.92 8.89
C ARG A 170 3.44 -11.03 7.88
N LEU A 171 4.28 -11.09 6.85
CA LEU A 171 4.39 -12.17 5.89
C LEU A 171 5.87 -12.45 5.63
N THR A 172 6.34 -13.67 5.88
CA THR A 172 7.70 -14.08 5.54
C THR A 172 7.77 -14.66 4.14
N ARG A 173 8.98 -14.66 3.54
CA ARG A 173 9.22 -15.31 2.25
C ARG A 173 8.82 -16.79 2.27
N GLU A 174 9.17 -17.52 3.32
CA GLU A 174 8.83 -18.94 3.48
C GLU A 174 7.31 -19.18 3.47
N GLU A 175 6.55 -18.33 4.18
CA GLU A 175 5.09 -18.41 4.21
C GLU A 175 4.48 -18.13 2.83
N TRP A 176 5.01 -17.15 2.11
CA TRP A 176 4.59 -16.82 0.75
C TRP A 176 4.88 -17.94 -0.24
N GLU A 177 6.10 -18.53 -0.21
CA GLU A 177 6.49 -19.66 -1.07
C GLU A 177 5.61 -20.88 -0.80
N ALA A 178 5.33 -21.21 0.45
CA ALA A 178 4.45 -22.30 0.84
C ALA A 178 3.00 -22.08 0.34
N GLY A 179 2.47 -20.84 0.42
CA GLY A 179 1.15 -20.48 -0.08
C GLY A 179 1.05 -20.62 -1.60
N THR A 180 2.02 -20.07 -2.33
CA THR A 180 2.05 -20.14 -3.81
C THR A 180 2.25 -21.58 -4.34
N ALA A 181 2.95 -22.44 -3.60
CA ALA A 181 3.09 -23.84 -3.96
C ALA A 181 1.79 -24.63 -3.77
N SER A 182 0.94 -24.27 -2.82
CA SER A 182 -0.37 -24.88 -2.61
C SER A 182 -1.36 -24.50 -3.72
N GLU A 183 -1.43 -23.21 -4.07
CA GLU A 183 -2.32 -22.72 -5.14
C GLU A 183 -2.01 -23.36 -6.51
N ARG A 184 -0.74 -23.67 -6.80
CA ARG A 184 -0.31 -24.35 -8.05
C ARG A 184 -0.71 -25.82 -8.12
N LYS A 185 -0.99 -26.47 -6.99
CA LYS A 185 -1.39 -27.88 -6.96
C LYS A 185 -2.90 -28.06 -7.12
N ASP A 186 -3.65 -26.99 -6.81
CA ASP A 186 -5.13 -26.99 -6.85
C ASP A 186 -5.68 -26.38 -8.16
N ALA A 187 -4.82 -25.88 -9.07
CA ALA A 187 -5.13 -25.32 -10.38
C ALA A 187 -4.82 -26.31 -11.54
#